data_5f4ec8fac1820555b104d937d424889b
#
_entry.id   5f4ec8fac1820555b104d937d424889b
#
_cell.length_a   1.000
_cell.length_b   1.000
_cell.length_c   1.000
_cell.angle_alpha   90.00
_cell.angle_beta   90.00
_cell.angle_gamma   90.00
#
_symmetry.space_group_name_H-M   'P 1'
#
loop_
_entity.id
_entity.type
_entity.pdbx_description
1 polymer ?
#
loop_
_entity_poly.entity_id
_entity_poly.type
_entity_poly.pdbx_seq_one_letter_code
_entity_poly.pdbx_strand_id
1 'polypeptide(L)'
;MRKQLVEDDVERMLRCPVCGNMVYPRINPAVIVGVTNGDKLLLTKYNGREYKKYALVAGFNEIGESLEETVRREVMEETGLRVKNIRYYKSQPWGFTDNILAGYFCEVDGTDEIEVDMQELSMAKWVSREEIPTSLEELSLTNEMISVFRLDKGDF
;
A
#
# COMPACT_ATOMS: atom_id res chain seq x y z
N MET A 1 -31.61 6.36 -23.90
CA MET A 1 -30.90 7.54 -24.42
C MET A 1 -29.50 7.60 -23.77
N ARG A 2 -28.40 7.43 -24.52
CA ARG A 2 -27.07 7.58 -24.00
C ARG A 2 -26.86 9.06 -23.68
N LYS A 3 -26.65 9.42 -22.39
CA LYS A 3 -26.28 10.76 -21.97
C LYS A 3 -24.79 10.95 -22.30
N GLN A 4 -24.50 11.85 -23.21
CA GLN A 4 -23.12 12.19 -23.56
C GLN A 4 -22.64 13.24 -22.57
N LEU A 5 -21.58 12.92 -21.81
CA LEU A 5 -20.88 13.88 -20.98
C LEU A 5 -19.94 14.72 -21.85
N VAL A 6 -19.78 15.98 -21.51
CA VAL A 6 -18.86 16.92 -22.18
C VAL A 6 -17.81 17.44 -21.19
N GLU A 7 -16.62 17.75 -21.68
CA GLU A 7 -15.59 18.38 -20.88
C GLU A 7 -16.02 19.79 -20.42
N ASP A 8 -15.67 20.15 -19.20
CA ASP A 8 -15.89 21.50 -18.69
C ASP A 8 -14.64 22.36 -18.99
N ASP A 9 -14.84 23.61 -19.38
CA ASP A 9 -13.76 24.51 -19.80
C ASP A 9 -12.93 25.08 -18.63
N VAL A 10 -13.44 24.96 -17.40
CA VAL A 10 -12.82 25.57 -16.21
C VAL A 10 -12.27 24.51 -15.27
N GLU A 11 -13.04 23.45 -15.06
CA GLU A 11 -12.74 22.39 -14.10
C GLU A 11 -12.35 21.10 -14.83
N ARG A 12 -11.46 20.32 -14.22
CA ARG A 12 -11.08 18.97 -14.73
C ARG A 12 -12.20 17.96 -14.41
N MET A 13 -13.32 18.11 -15.07
CA MET A 13 -14.50 17.25 -14.91
C MET A 13 -15.25 17.06 -16.23
N LEU A 14 -16.17 16.11 -16.23
CA LEU A 14 -17.18 15.96 -17.27
C LEU A 14 -18.53 16.42 -16.75
N ARG A 15 -19.28 17.19 -17.52
CA ARG A 15 -20.61 17.67 -17.19
C ARG A 15 -21.66 17.10 -18.15
N CYS A 16 -22.80 16.73 -17.61
CA CYS A 16 -23.96 16.38 -18.43
C CYS A 16 -24.72 17.63 -18.84
N PRO A 17 -24.81 17.96 -20.15
CA PRO A 17 -25.51 19.18 -20.60
C PRO A 17 -27.03 19.11 -20.39
N VAL A 18 -27.60 17.93 -20.10
CA VAL A 18 -29.03 17.74 -19.91
C VAL A 18 -29.47 17.89 -18.46
N CYS A 19 -28.73 17.32 -17.51
CA CYS A 19 -29.11 17.30 -16.10
C CYS A 19 -28.12 18.01 -15.16
N GLY A 20 -27.01 18.56 -15.69
CA GLY A 20 -25.99 19.24 -14.92
C GLY A 20 -25.10 18.33 -14.05
N ASN A 21 -25.30 17.01 -14.09
CA ASN A 21 -24.48 16.08 -13.29
C ASN A 21 -23.00 16.22 -13.65
N MET A 22 -22.17 16.29 -12.63
CA MET A 22 -20.72 16.47 -12.73
C MET A 22 -20.00 15.18 -12.35
N VAL A 23 -18.97 14.81 -13.11
CA VAL A 23 -18.13 13.63 -12.87
C VAL A 23 -16.67 14.08 -12.86
N TYR A 24 -16.03 13.98 -11.70
CA TYR A 24 -14.60 14.23 -11.55
C TYR A 24 -13.79 12.93 -11.73
N PRO A 25 -12.52 13.04 -12.17
CA PRO A 25 -11.60 11.90 -12.13
C PRO A 25 -11.50 11.36 -10.70
N ARG A 26 -11.53 10.04 -10.58
CA ARG A 26 -11.37 9.37 -9.28
C ARG A 26 -9.94 8.89 -9.17
N ILE A 27 -9.36 9.06 -7.97
CA ILE A 27 -8.09 8.49 -7.58
C ILE A 27 -8.35 7.77 -6.26
N ASN A 28 -8.04 6.47 -6.21
CA ASN A 28 -8.26 5.64 -5.04
C ASN A 28 -6.96 5.58 -4.23
N PRO A 29 -6.93 6.12 -2.99
CA PRO A 29 -5.76 6.01 -2.14
C PRO A 29 -5.60 4.58 -1.63
N ALA A 30 -4.34 4.14 -1.58
CA ALA A 30 -3.96 2.86 -0.98
C ALA A 30 -2.62 3.03 -0.24
N VAL A 31 -2.40 2.22 0.79
CA VAL A 31 -1.14 2.21 1.55
C VAL A 31 -0.27 1.03 1.15
N ILE A 32 1.05 1.23 1.23
CA ILE A 32 2.07 0.18 1.20
C ILE A 32 2.84 0.30 2.52
N VAL A 33 2.93 -0.79 3.29
CA VAL A 33 3.40 -0.73 4.68
C VAL A 33 4.61 -1.63 4.89
N GLY A 34 5.77 -1.02 5.18
CA GLY A 34 6.96 -1.68 5.67
C GLY A 34 6.91 -1.78 7.19
N VAL A 35 6.50 -2.92 7.74
CA VAL A 35 6.51 -3.17 9.18
C VAL A 35 7.88 -3.68 9.58
N THR A 36 8.51 -3.02 10.54
CA THR A 36 9.86 -3.36 11.03
C THR A 36 9.83 -3.92 12.44
N ASN A 37 10.78 -4.82 12.72
CA ASN A 37 11.09 -5.33 14.05
C ASN A 37 12.63 -5.37 14.19
N GLY A 38 13.22 -4.26 14.65
CA GLY A 38 14.66 -4.09 14.65
C GLY A 38 15.28 -4.19 13.25
N ASP A 39 16.10 -5.19 13.03
CA ASP A 39 16.78 -5.48 11.75
C ASP A 39 15.94 -6.31 10.77
N LYS A 40 14.67 -6.61 11.11
CA LYS A 40 13.78 -7.43 10.30
C LYS A 40 12.66 -6.61 9.68
N LEU A 41 12.29 -7.00 8.47
CA LEU A 41 11.13 -6.48 7.72
C LEU A 41 10.10 -7.59 7.56
N LEU A 42 8.84 -7.26 7.77
CA LEU A 42 7.73 -8.15 7.47
C LEU A 42 7.54 -8.25 5.96
N LEU A 43 7.78 -9.43 5.40
CA LEU A 43 7.53 -9.72 4.00
C LEU A 43 6.35 -10.67 3.84
N THR A 44 5.50 -10.36 2.87
CA THR A 44 4.27 -11.11 2.57
C THR A 44 4.30 -11.72 1.17
N LYS A 45 3.37 -12.65 0.91
CA LYS A 45 3.01 -13.12 -0.43
C LYS A 45 1.50 -13.27 -0.51
N TYR A 46 0.89 -12.69 -1.52
CA TYR A 46 -0.56 -12.78 -1.73
C TYR A 46 -0.98 -14.11 -2.36
N ASN A 47 -2.17 -14.57 -1.98
CA ASN A 47 -2.81 -15.73 -2.59
C ASN A 47 -3.23 -15.44 -4.05
N GLY A 48 -3.22 -16.49 -4.88
CA GLY A 48 -3.81 -16.45 -6.23
C GLY A 48 -3.10 -15.56 -7.24
N ARG A 49 -1.98 -14.92 -6.90
CA ARG A 49 -1.17 -14.17 -7.86
C ARG A 49 -0.12 -15.08 -8.48
N GLU A 50 0.00 -15.08 -9.81
CA GLU A 50 1.12 -15.74 -10.53
C GLU A 50 2.48 -15.19 -10.11
N TYR A 51 2.49 -13.98 -9.56
CA TYR A 51 3.67 -13.27 -9.12
C TYR A 51 4.10 -13.73 -7.73
N LYS A 52 5.10 -14.62 -7.69
CA LYS A 52 5.64 -15.22 -6.45
C LYS A 52 6.69 -14.38 -5.73
N LYS A 53 6.83 -13.08 -6.08
CA LYS A 53 7.79 -12.19 -5.41
C LYS A 53 7.28 -11.76 -4.03
N TYR A 54 8.21 -11.34 -3.18
CA TYR A 54 7.87 -10.73 -1.90
C TYR A 54 7.10 -9.43 -2.10
N ALA A 55 6.16 -9.19 -1.20
CA ALA A 55 5.35 -7.99 -1.11
C ALA A 55 5.43 -7.42 0.31
N LEU A 56 4.91 -6.23 0.49
CA LEU A 56 4.60 -5.61 1.77
C LEU A 56 3.09 -5.66 1.98
N VAL A 57 2.63 -5.48 3.21
CA VAL A 57 1.20 -5.29 3.51
C VAL A 57 0.69 -4.09 2.70
N ALA A 58 -0.48 -4.23 2.11
CA ALA A 58 -1.04 -3.19 1.26
C ALA A 58 -2.56 -3.26 1.18
N GLY A 59 -3.21 -2.12 1.28
CA GLY A 59 -4.66 -2.08 1.13
C GLY A 59 -5.22 -0.71 0.82
N PHE A 60 -6.50 -0.68 0.50
CA PHE A 60 -7.21 0.54 0.15
C PHE A 60 -7.65 1.32 1.39
N ASN A 61 -7.57 2.64 1.27
CA ASN A 61 -8.16 3.54 2.26
C ASN A 61 -9.69 3.46 2.19
N GLU A 62 -10.34 3.33 3.33
CA GLU A 62 -11.78 3.31 3.44
C GLU A 62 -12.36 4.69 3.77
N ILE A 63 -13.67 4.86 3.51
CA ILE A 63 -14.37 6.12 3.78
C ILE A 63 -14.34 6.42 5.28
N GLY A 64 -13.77 7.58 5.63
CA GLY A 64 -13.69 8.05 7.01
C GLY A 64 -12.37 7.71 7.71
N GLU A 65 -11.47 6.97 7.06
CA GLU A 65 -10.14 6.69 7.58
C GLU A 65 -9.11 7.76 7.15
N SER A 66 -8.17 8.07 8.02
CA SER A 66 -6.87 8.63 7.64
C SER A 66 -5.98 7.51 7.07
N LEU A 67 -4.92 7.88 6.32
CA LEU A 67 -3.98 6.86 5.79
C LEU A 67 -3.26 6.10 6.91
N GLU A 68 -2.99 6.74 8.05
CA GLU A 68 -2.39 6.11 9.22
C GLU A 68 -3.35 5.11 9.91
N GLU A 69 -4.65 5.37 9.88
CA GLU A 69 -5.67 4.41 10.35
C GLU A 69 -5.77 3.22 9.40
N THR A 70 -5.73 3.45 8.08
CA THR A 70 -5.63 2.38 7.07
C THR A 70 -4.39 1.50 7.31
N VAL A 71 -3.22 2.10 7.59
CA VAL A 71 -2.00 1.34 7.92
C VAL A 71 -2.25 0.41 9.11
N ARG A 72 -2.87 0.90 10.19
CA ARG A 72 -3.14 0.08 11.39
C ARG A 72 -4.13 -1.03 11.10
N ARG A 73 -5.19 -0.74 10.35
CA ARG A 73 -6.23 -1.72 10.01
C ARG A 73 -5.67 -2.82 9.12
N GLU A 74 -5.03 -2.49 8.01
CA GLU A 74 -4.50 -3.47 7.06
C GLU A 74 -3.45 -4.39 7.71
N VAL A 75 -2.53 -3.83 8.50
CA VAL A 75 -1.55 -4.66 9.21
C VAL A 75 -2.23 -5.60 10.20
N MET A 76 -3.24 -5.11 10.93
CA MET A 76 -3.99 -5.94 11.88
C MET A 76 -4.78 -7.04 11.16
N GLU A 77 -5.48 -6.72 10.08
CA GLU A 77 -6.32 -7.66 9.33
C GLU A 77 -5.49 -8.76 8.66
N GLU A 78 -4.40 -8.38 7.96
CA GLU A 78 -3.59 -9.35 7.24
C GLU A 78 -2.66 -10.19 8.14
N THR A 79 -2.21 -9.65 9.28
CA THR A 79 -1.11 -10.26 10.06
C THR A 79 -1.33 -10.37 11.56
N GLY A 80 -2.42 -9.82 12.12
CA GLY A 80 -2.69 -9.79 13.55
C GLY A 80 -1.78 -8.85 14.37
N LEU A 81 -0.88 -8.11 13.72
CA LEU A 81 0.11 -7.28 14.40
C LEU A 81 -0.43 -5.88 14.71
N ARG A 82 -0.02 -5.34 15.86
CA ARG A 82 -0.16 -3.91 16.17
C ARG A 82 1.10 -3.16 15.77
N VAL A 83 0.93 -1.89 15.37
CA VAL A 83 2.04 -1.04 14.94
C VAL A 83 2.03 0.33 15.59
N LYS A 84 3.21 0.90 15.74
CA LYS A 84 3.49 2.24 16.26
C LYS A 84 4.50 2.97 15.37
N ASN A 85 4.78 4.24 15.69
CA ASN A 85 5.79 5.06 15.01
C ASN A 85 5.60 5.06 13.48
N ILE A 86 4.33 5.25 13.04
CA ILE A 86 3.97 5.27 11.63
C ILE A 86 4.57 6.52 11.00
N ARG A 87 5.40 6.35 9.95
CA ARG A 87 6.09 7.43 9.25
C ARG A 87 5.87 7.31 7.75
N TYR A 88 5.43 8.40 7.15
CA TYR A 88 5.30 8.50 5.70
C TYR A 88 6.68 8.46 5.04
N TYR A 89 6.80 7.65 4.00
CA TYR A 89 8.01 7.53 3.22
C TYR A 89 7.89 8.29 1.89
N LYS A 90 6.98 7.86 1.01
CA LYS A 90 6.85 8.37 -0.35
C LYS A 90 5.50 7.99 -0.94
N SER A 91 5.02 8.70 -1.95
CA SER A 91 3.88 8.26 -2.76
C SER A 91 4.29 7.96 -4.20
N GLN A 92 3.54 7.06 -4.84
CA GLN A 92 3.68 6.70 -6.23
C GLN A 92 2.30 6.61 -6.90
N PRO A 93 2.05 7.31 -8.02
CA PRO A 93 0.85 7.10 -8.81
C PRO A 93 0.91 5.71 -9.46
N TRP A 94 -0.22 5.00 -9.42
CA TRP A 94 -0.40 3.69 -10.02
C TRP A 94 -1.54 3.74 -11.03
N GLY A 95 -1.23 4.15 -12.27
CA GLY A 95 -2.21 4.47 -13.31
C GLY A 95 -2.97 3.26 -13.88
N PHE A 96 -2.53 2.02 -13.60
CA PHE A 96 -3.21 0.82 -14.07
C PHE A 96 -4.58 0.60 -13.41
N THR A 97 -4.77 1.12 -12.21
CA THR A 97 -5.98 0.92 -11.41
C THR A 97 -6.48 2.22 -10.77
N ASP A 98 -6.10 3.39 -11.32
CA ASP A 98 -6.47 4.72 -10.85
C ASP A 98 -6.14 4.97 -9.36
N ASN A 99 -4.98 4.45 -8.90
CA ASN A 99 -4.58 4.54 -7.51
C ASN A 99 -3.46 5.56 -7.29
N ILE A 100 -3.42 6.12 -6.08
CA ILE A 100 -2.23 6.71 -5.48
C ILE A 100 -1.77 5.81 -4.34
N LEU A 101 -0.53 5.31 -4.41
CA LEU A 101 0.08 4.49 -3.37
C LEU A 101 0.84 5.40 -2.41
N ALA A 102 0.55 5.30 -1.11
CA ALA A 102 1.27 5.99 -0.04
C ALA A 102 2.09 4.97 0.76
N GLY A 103 3.41 5.06 0.68
CA GLY A 103 4.34 4.21 1.41
C GLY A 103 4.55 4.70 2.84
N TYR A 104 4.46 3.79 3.79
CA TYR A 104 4.71 4.03 5.20
C TYR A 104 5.67 3.00 5.76
N PHE A 105 6.55 3.42 6.65
CA PHE A 105 7.25 2.53 7.57
C PHE A 105 6.66 2.65 8.96
N CYS A 106 6.62 1.54 9.69
CA CYS A 106 6.18 1.51 11.08
C CYS A 106 6.91 0.39 11.83
N GLU A 107 6.84 0.44 13.15
CA GLU A 107 7.43 -0.57 14.02
C GLU A 107 6.32 -1.46 14.59
N VAL A 108 6.62 -2.75 14.77
CA VAL A 108 5.73 -3.64 15.52
C VAL A 108 5.59 -3.14 16.97
N ASP A 109 4.38 -3.22 17.52
CA ASP A 109 4.07 -2.83 18.89
C ASP A 109 3.54 -4.03 19.69
N GLY A 110 4.32 -4.49 20.66
CA GLY A 110 3.99 -5.65 21.48
C GLY A 110 4.51 -6.96 20.92
N THR A 111 3.61 -7.95 20.69
CA THR A 111 3.99 -9.26 20.14
C THR A 111 4.40 -9.17 18.67
N ASP A 112 5.36 -9.99 18.28
CA ASP A 112 5.79 -10.18 16.90
C ASP A 112 5.30 -11.50 16.30
N GLU A 113 4.40 -12.20 17.01
CA GLU A 113 3.71 -13.38 16.52
C GLU A 113 2.75 -13.02 15.40
N ILE A 114 2.95 -13.62 14.22
CA ILE A 114 2.17 -13.34 13.02
C ILE A 114 0.99 -14.31 12.95
N GLU A 115 -0.22 -13.76 12.88
CA GLU A 115 -1.46 -14.50 12.60
C GLU A 115 -1.93 -14.15 11.18
N VAL A 116 -1.55 -14.99 10.22
CA VAL A 116 -1.80 -14.71 8.79
C VAL A 116 -3.26 -14.90 8.43
N ASP A 117 -3.89 -13.92 7.81
CA ASP A 117 -5.14 -14.14 7.10
C ASP A 117 -4.90 -14.95 5.82
N MET A 118 -5.17 -16.26 5.89
CA MET A 118 -4.97 -17.19 4.79
C MET A 118 -5.93 -16.99 3.61
N GLN A 119 -6.89 -16.07 3.70
CA GLN A 119 -7.75 -15.72 2.56
C GLN A 119 -7.02 -14.74 1.63
N GLU A 120 -6.23 -13.83 2.18
CA GLU A 120 -5.52 -12.80 1.43
C GLU A 120 -4.04 -13.16 1.20
N LEU A 121 -3.38 -13.68 2.22
CA LEU A 121 -1.95 -13.99 2.16
C LEU A 121 -1.70 -15.50 2.10
N SER A 122 -0.74 -15.91 1.28
CA SER A 122 -0.18 -17.27 1.31
C SER A 122 0.97 -17.40 2.31
N MET A 123 1.58 -16.29 2.70
CA MET A 123 2.71 -16.24 3.62
C MET A 123 2.91 -14.83 4.17
N ALA A 124 3.23 -14.75 5.46
CA ALA A 124 3.87 -13.58 6.07
C ALA A 124 5.01 -14.06 6.98
N LYS A 125 6.15 -13.40 6.93
CA LYS A 125 7.31 -13.72 7.78
C LYS A 125 8.24 -12.55 8.02
N TRP A 126 8.91 -12.55 9.14
CA TRP A 126 10.04 -11.67 9.41
C TRP A 126 11.28 -12.13 8.64
N VAL A 127 11.91 -11.21 7.92
CA VAL A 127 13.13 -11.47 7.14
C VAL A 127 14.19 -10.45 7.55
N SER A 128 15.38 -10.92 7.92
CA SER A 128 16.49 -10.05 8.28
C SER A 128 17.02 -9.31 7.03
N ARG A 129 17.65 -8.16 7.25
CA ARG A 129 18.24 -7.35 6.16
C ARG A 129 19.15 -8.15 5.24
N GLU A 130 19.93 -9.06 5.82
CA GLU A 130 20.91 -9.89 5.11
C GLU A 130 20.25 -10.94 4.21
N GLU A 131 19.06 -11.41 4.60
CA GLU A 131 18.31 -12.44 3.88
C GLU A 131 17.43 -11.87 2.76
N ILE A 132 17.23 -10.53 2.71
CA ILE A 132 16.46 -9.88 1.65
C ILE A 132 17.20 -10.00 0.31
N PRO A 133 16.54 -10.56 -0.75
CA PRO A 133 17.19 -10.73 -2.06
C PRO A 133 17.65 -9.41 -2.66
N THR A 134 18.81 -9.44 -3.34
CA THR A 134 19.41 -8.27 -3.98
C THR A 134 18.80 -7.94 -5.36
N SER A 135 18.07 -8.84 -5.96
CA SER A 135 17.52 -8.75 -7.33
C SER A 135 16.12 -8.14 -7.39
N LEU A 136 15.86 -7.08 -6.64
CA LEU A 136 14.57 -6.37 -6.70
C LEU A 136 14.62 -5.34 -7.84
N GLU A 137 13.71 -5.48 -8.81
CA GLU A 137 13.49 -4.45 -9.82
C GLU A 137 12.90 -3.21 -9.14
N GLU A 138 13.55 -2.05 -9.27
CA GLU A 138 13.19 -0.81 -8.57
C GLU A 138 11.98 -0.06 -9.18
N LEU A 139 11.15 -0.74 -9.99
CA LEU A 139 10.05 -0.11 -10.72
C LEU A 139 8.78 0.14 -9.87
N SER A 140 8.71 -0.44 -8.68
CA SER A 140 7.55 -0.27 -7.80
C SER A 140 7.93 0.26 -6.43
N LEU A 141 7.02 1.04 -5.82
CA LEU A 141 7.20 1.56 -4.46
C LEU A 141 7.49 0.44 -3.45
N THR A 142 6.84 -0.72 -3.58
CA THR A 142 7.09 -1.90 -2.74
C THR A 142 8.55 -2.34 -2.82
N ASN A 143 9.08 -2.53 -4.02
CA ASN A 143 10.45 -2.98 -4.21
C ASN A 143 11.46 -1.92 -3.76
N GLU A 144 11.17 -0.64 -4.01
CA GLU A 144 11.98 0.48 -3.52
C GLU A 144 12.05 0.45 -1.99
N MET A 145 10.92 0.34 -1.30
CA MET A 145 10.86 0.31 0.16
C MET A 145 11.63 -0.89 0.75
N ILE A 146 11.47 -2.08 0.16
CA ILE A 146 12.23 -3.28 0.58
C ILE A 146 13.75 -3.05 0.39
N SER A 147 14.16 -2.46 -0.73
CA SER A 147 15.56 -2.18 -1.04
C SER A 147 16.15 -1.13 -0.11
N VAL A 148 15.40 -0.06 0.20
CA VAL A 148 15.83 1.01 1.11
C VAL A 148 16.03 0.46 2.51
N PHE A 149 15.11 -0.37 3.02
CA PHE A 149 15.27 -1.05 4.29
C PHE A 149 16.50 -1.95 4.30
N ARG A 150 16.69 -2.77 3.26
CA ARG A 150 17.86 -3.65 3.14
C ARG A 150 19.20 -2.90 3.17
N LEU A 151 19.25 -1.74 2.52
CA LEU A 151 20.49 -0.94 2.40
C LEU A 151 20.73 0.01 3.57
N ASP A 152 19.84 0.02 4.57
CA ASP A 152 19.88 0.95 5.72
C ASP A 152 19.96 2.43 5.30
N LYS A 153 19.29 2.77 4.21
CA LYS A 153 19.31 4.10 3.58
C LYS A 153 18.16 5.01 4.02
N GLY A 154 17.66 4.85 5.22
CA GLY A 154 16.59 5.71 5.71
C GLY A 154 16.47 5.71 7.22
N ASP A 155 16.06 6.83 7.78
CA ASP A 155 15.58 6.92 9.16
C ASP A 155 14.13 6.39 9.16
N PHE A 156 13.97 5.08 9.43
CA PHE A 156 12.67 4.42 9.48
C PHE A 156 12.00 4.52 10.82
#